data_5eaf04add3e27eb83ffda905cafdcbd7
#
_entry.id   5eaf04add3e27eb83ffda905cafdcbd7
#
_cell.length_a   1.000
_cell.length_b   1.000
_cell.length_c   1.000
_cell.angle_alpha   90.00
_cell.angle_beta   90.00
_cell.angle_gamma   90.00
#
_symmetry.space_group_name_H-M   'P 1'
#
loop_
_entity.id
_entity.type
_entity.pdbx_description
1 polymer ?
#
loop_
_entity_poly.entity_id
_entity_poly.type
_entity_poly.pdbx_seq_one_letter_code
_entity_poly.pdbx_strand_id
1 'polypeptide(L)'
;MYSLARMGSVAGVALTALMLSLATAHAQSDPADAPPTQTVSIRSSAGVTFTLTIPARPLSVTAPITALLNTPVVAASATLTEHTAYVVKTGDTLFEIAQTLGVDMQALAVANQLADVNIIEVGQVLHMPGSTTPPGLTQPSSPLPPPVVDAAAIAARMTPSAQQAQPGSPFHRTTWLTYYGRPGIPVMGILGADDPLTVTAQLRAQAAAYDAANGPELGVTPAFHLVYGMATKAPGDDGKHVNYLPDAVVQQYIDVALAENLAVILDVQIGGHTPAESIQRALPFLRHPNVHLAIDPEFAMVEAGQAWPGNPIGYVTAAQVNEVQQVMADYLREQKLAGPRVLLVHQFQNTMIVEKEQLDATLPEVALTLSVDGFGSPYAKITKYNALVDGATSFAAFKLFYDYDEPLLSEAQALGVEPGLAGYAIGVTPNLIIYQ
;
A
#
# COMPACT_ATOMS: atom_id res chain seq x y z
N MET A 1 6.16 -1.36 23.46
CA MET A 1 5.00 -1.24 24.36
C MET A 1 4.54 0.21 24.36
N TYR A 2 3.76 0.62 23.37
CA TYR A 2 3.00 1.88 23.44
C TYR A 2 1.64 1.63 22.80
N SER A 3 0.68 1.33 23.67
CA SER A 3 -0.73 1.42 23.33
C SER A 3 -1.17 2.85 23.65
N LEU A 4 -1.49 3.64 22.63
CA LEU A 4 -2.21 4.91 22.77
C LEU A 4 -3.64 4.68 22.28
N ALA A 5 -4.49 4.29 23.21
CA ALA A 5 -5.92 4.22 23.01
C ALA A 5 -6.49 5.61 22.72
N ARG A 6 -7.29 5.69 21.68
CA ARG A 6 -8.34 6.66 21.32
C ARG A 6 -8.50 7.86 22.29
N MET A 7 -8.08 9.03 21.84
CA MET A 7 -8.52 10.31 22.40
C MET A 7 -9.29 11.09 21.34
N GLY A 8 -10.48 11.56 21.72
CA GLY A 8 -11.42 12.24 20.82
C GLY A 8 -10.85 13.48 20.13
N SER A 9 -11.36 13.72 18.95
CA SER A 9 -10.84 14.45 17.82
C SER A 9 -10.59 15.99 17.95
N VAL A 10 -10.75 16.62 19.09
CA VAL A 10 -10.64 18.09 19.20
C VAL A 10 -9.36 18.52 19.96
N ALA A 11 -8.86 17.71 20.89
CA ALA A 11 -7.64 18.03 21.62
C ALA A 11 -6.36 17.65 20.85
N GLY A 12 -6.43 16.71 19.91
CA GLY A 12 -5.31 16.23 19.11
C GLY A 12 -4.77 17.25 18.11
N VAL A 13 -5.65 17.98 17.44
CA VAL A 13 -5.26 18.94 16.39
C VAL A 13 -4.53 20.16 16.93
N ALA A 14 -4.94 20.67 18.09
CA ALA A 14 -4.27 21.81 18.72
C ALA A 14 -2.86 21.44 19.26
N LEU A 15 -2.67 20.20 19.72
CA LEU A 15 -1.38 19.70 20.21
C LEU A 15 -0.40 19.44 19.07
N THR A 16 -0.89 18.93 17.93
CA THR A 16 -0.07 18.64 16.75
C THR A 16 0.44 19.92 16.07
N ALA A 17 -0.40 20.97 16.01
CA ALA A 17 0.00 22.27 15.47
C ALA A 17 1.07 22.96 16.34
N LEU A 18 1.02 22.77 17.66
CA LEU A 18 2.01 23.34 18.59
C LEU A 18 3.35 22.58 18.50
N MET A 19 3.33 21.27 18.26
CA MET A 19 4.54 20.45 18.08
C MET A 19 5.24 20.75 16.75
N LEU A 20 4.50 21.03 15.69
CA LEU A 20 5.09 21.32 14.36
C LEU A 20 5.78 22.68 14.33
N SER A 21 5.28 23.69 15.07
CA SER A 21 5.92 25.02 15.16
C SER A 21 7.19 25.04 16.04
N LEU A 22 7.35 24.08 16.94
CA LEU A 22 8.54 23.89 17.78
C LEU A 22 9.64 23.07 17.08
N ALA A 23 9.29 22.16 16.17
CA ALA A 23 10.25 21.33 15.44
C ALA A 23 11.04 22.12 14.37
N THR A 24 10.47 23.18 13.79
CA THR A 24 11.15 24.00 12.77
C THR A 24 12.19 24.99 13.34
N ALA A 25 12.25 25.16 14.64
CA ALA A 25 13.23 26.06 15.30
C ALA A 25 14.55 25.38 15.71
N HIS A 26 14.72 24.05 15.45
CA HIS A 26 15.84 23.26 16.01
C HIS A 26 16.90 22.81 14.98
N ALA A 27 17.01 23.47 13.86
CA ALA A 27 17.91 23.03 12.77
C ALA A 27 19.30 23.71 12.78
N GLN A 28 19.79 24.27 13.87
CA GLN A 28 21.24 24.67 13.99
C GLN A 28 21.64 25.04 15.44
N SER A 29 22.18 24.09 16.20
CA SER A 29 23.12 24.40 17.31
C SER A 29 23.86 23.14 17.77
N ASP A 30 25.16 23.32 18.09
CA ASP A 30 26.15 22.40 18.55
C ASP A 30 25.75 21.70 19.88
N PRO A 31 26.06 20.40 20.11
CA PRO A 31 25.64 19.64 21.29
C PRO A 31 26.23 20.07 22.63
N ALA A 32 27.16 21.01 22.64
CA ALA A 32 27.86 21.47 23.89
C ALA A 32 27.13 22.55 24.66
N ASP A 33 26.10 23.20 24.11
CA ASP A 33 25.38 24.36 24.71
C ASP A 33 23.87 24.11 24.81
N ALA A 34 23.44 23.02 25.43
CA ALA A 34 22.03 22.80 25.69
C ALA A 34 21.51 23.80 26.75
N PRO A 35 20.52 24.67 26.43
CA PRO A 35 19.98 25.61 27.40
C PRO A 35 19.24 24.87 28.52
N PRO A 36 19.15 25.45 29.72
CA PRO A 36 18.41 24.88 30.83
C PRO A 36 16.96 24.63 30.43
N THR A 37 16.40 23.52 30.86
CA THR A 37 15.02 23.14 30.58
C THR A 37 14.11 23.48 31.75
N GLN A 38 12.85 23.82 31.48
CA GLN A 38 11.80 23.93 32.48
C GLN A 38 10.66 22.95 32.18
N THR A 39 10.05 22.51 33.26
CA THR A 39 8.95 21.54 33.18
C THR A 39 7.62 22.26 33.43
N VAL A 40 6.68 22.12 32.50
CA VAL A 40 5.33 22.66 32.61
C VAL A 40 4.34 21.50 32.73
N SER A 41 3.51 21.53 33.75
CA SER A 41 2.44 20.52 33.94
C SER A 41 1.08 21.13 33.64
N ILE A 42 0.34 20.50 32.72
CA ILE A 42 -1.01 20.92 32.36
C ILE A 42 -1.97 19.83 32.77
N ARG A 43 -3.03 20.17 33.52
CA ARG A 43 -4.07 19.24 33.94
C ARG A 43 -5.32 19.45 33.10
N SER A 44 -5.81 18.39 32.47
CA SER A 44 -7.06 18.41 31.68
C SER A 44 -8.28 18.46 32.62
N SER A 45 -9.40 18.91 32.10
CA SER A 45 -10.70 18.87 32.80
C SER A 45 -11.15 17.45 33.18
N ALA A 46 -10.59 16.42 32.55
CA ALA A 46 -10.80 15.02 32.86
C ALA A 46 -9.82 14.48 33.93
N GLY A 47 -9.01 15.35 34.56
CA GLY A 47 -8.10 15.00 35.65
C GLY A 47 -6.76 14.40 35.22
N VAL A 48 -6.46 14.29 33.91
CA VAL A 48 -5.19 13.79 33.39
C VAL A 48 -4.16 14.91 33.41
N THR A 49 -2.97 14.64 33.95
CA THR A 49 -1.86 15.60 33.99
C THR A 49 -0.83 15.23 32.93
N PHE A 50 -0.52 16.20 32.07
CA PHE A 50 0.54 16.11 31.07
C PHE A 50 1.73 16.95 31.55
N THR A 51 2.92 16.36 31.47
CA THR A 51 4.16 17.07 31.84
C THR A 51 5.01 17.22 30.59
N LEU A 52 5.34 18.48 30.26
CA LEU A 52 6.15 18.84 29.10
C LEU A 52 7.42 19.51 29.57
N THR A 53 8.57 19.02 29.12
CA THR A 53 9.88 19.64 29.38
C THR A 53 10.27 20.49 28.17
N ILE A 54 10.43 21.78 28.35
CA ILE A 54 10.77 22.74 27.29
C ILE A 54 12.07 23.50 27.63
N PRO A 55 12.86 23.96 26.62
CA PRO A 55 14.01 24.78 26.86
C PRO A 55 13.61 26.11 27.54
N ALA A 56 14.32 26.52 28.60
CA ALA A 56 14.09 27.77 29.29
C ALA A 56 14.74 28.94 28.51
N ARG A 57 14.10 29.35 27.43
CA ARG A 57 14.46 30.61 26.74
C ARG A 57 13.44 31.68 27.09
N PRO A 58 13.87 32.93 27.44
CA PRO A 58 12.92 33.99 27.69
C PRO A 58 12.19 34.35 26.39
N LEU A 59 10.94 33.93 26.29
CA LEU A 59 10.02 34.48 25.30
C LEU A 59 9.60 35.87 25.82
N SER A 60 10.04 36.90 25.14
CA SER A 60 9.51 38.24 25.38
C SER A 60 8.07 38.31 24.84
N VAL A 61 7.13 37.77 25.62
CA VAL A 61 5.69 37.92 25.35
C VAL A 61 5.23 39.13 26.12
N THR A 62 5.07 40.27 25.44
CA THR A 62 4.58 41.53 25.99
C THR A 62 3.05 41.61 26.15
N ALA A 63 2.36 40.46 26.21
CA ALA A 63 0.94 40.42 26.53
C ALA A 63 0.68 39.48 27.71
N PRO A 64 -0.11 39.85 28.72
CA PRO A 64 -0.39 38.98 29.85
C PRO A 64 -1.25 37.78 29.41
N ILE A 65 -0.79 36.58 29.77
CA ILE A 65 -1.45 35.29 29.52
C ILE A 65 -2.90 35.25 30.03
N THR A 66 -3.25 36.11 30.99
CA THR A 66 -4.60 36.25 31.53
C THR A 66 -5.64 36.75 30.52
N ALA A 67 -5.23 37.40 29.43
CA ALA A 67 -6.15 37.84 28.38
C ALA A 67 -6.59 36.70 27.44
N LEU A 68 -5.82 35.62 27.36
CA LEU A 68 -6.13 34.44 26.53
C LEU A 68 -7.07 33.46 27.24
N LEU A 69 -7.18 33.52 28.56
CA LEU A 69 -8.03 32.60 29.34
C LEU A 69 -9.44 33.16 29.58
N ASN A 70 -9.69 34.45 29.34
CA ASN A 70 -10.96 35.12 29.56
C ASN A 70 -11.64 35.62 28.28
N THR A 71 -11.15 35.28 27.10
CA THR A 71 -12.00 35.36 25.92
C THR A 71 -13.08 34.31 26.06
N PRO A 72 -14.37 34.69 26.04
CA PRO A 72 -15.41 33.67 25.82
C PRO A 72 -14.97 32.96 24.55
N VAL A 73 -14.85 31.62 24.61
CA VAL A 73 -14.89 30.78 23.44
C VAL A 73 -16.24 31.13 22.83
N VAL A 74 -16.26 32.15 21.98
CA VAL A 74 -17.28 32.21 20.96
C VAL A 74 -17.06 30.89 20.25
N ALA A 75 -17.89 29.92 20.58
CA ALA A 75 -18.12 28.83 19.69
C ALA A 75 -18.35 29.54 18.35
N ALA A 76 -17.32 29.59 17.52
CA ALA A 76 -17.53 29.67 16.11
C ALA A 76 -18.41 28.44 15.87
N SER A 77 -19.72 28.64 15.92
CA SER A 77 -20.62 27.91 15.08
C SER A 77 -20.09 28.21 13.69
N ALA A 78 -19.06 27.48 13.25
CA ALA A 78 -19.00 27.09 11.88
C ALA A 78 -20.41 26.52 11.68
N THR A 79 -21.27 27.27 11.04
CA THR A 79 -22.41 26.76 10.36
C THR A 79 -21.78 25.67 9.47
N LEU A 80 -21.76 24.44 10.00
CA LEU A 80 -21.72 23.25 9.19
C LEU A 80 -22.94 23.46 8.29
N THR A 81 -22.71 24.01 7.09
CA THR A 81 -23.62 23.83 6.00
C THR A 81 -23.76 22.33 5.98
N GLU A 82 -24.93 21.82 6.40
CA GLU A 82 -25.27 20.42 6.29
C GLU A 82 -25.23 20.14 4.79
N HIS A 83 -24.03 19.77 4.28
CA HIS A 83 -23.90 19.18 2.98
C HIS A 83 -24.51 17.80 3.11
N THR A 84 -25.78 17.70 2.77
CA THR A 84 -26.49 16.41 2.77
C THR A 84 -25.94 15.49 1.68
N ALA A 85 -25.23 16.04 0.70
CA ALA A 85 -24.62 15.30 -0.39
C ALA A 85 -23.45 16.06 -1.05
N TYR A 86 -22.52 15.32 -1.66
CA TYR A 86 -21.41 15.82 -2.47
C TYR A 86 -21.52 15.28 -3.89
N VAL A 87 -21.27 16.11 -4.91
CA VAL A 87 -21.22 15.67 -6.31
C VAL A 87 -19.74 15.50 -6.71
N VAL A 88 -19.37 14.29 -7.10
CA VAL A 88 -18.01 13.93 -7.51
C VAL A 88 -17.61 14.72 -8.75
N LYS A 89 -16.42 15.32 -8.70
CA LYS A 89 -15.81 16.10 -9.78
C LYS A 89 -14.68 15.32 -10.42
N THR A 90 -14.23 15.78 -11.59
CA THR A 90 -13.06 15.21 -12.26
C THR A 90 -11.83 15.33 -11.35
N GLY A 91 -11.14 14.23 -11.11
CA GLY A 91 -9.94 14.14 -10.28
C GLY A 91 -10.21 13.89 -8.79
N ASP A 92 -11.46 13.85 -8.35
CA ASP A 92 -11.79 13.50 -6.96
C ASP A 92 -11.50 12.02 -6.66
N THR A 93 -11.05 11.76 -5.45
CA THR A 93 -11.05 10.43 -4.84
C THR A 93 -11.98 10.42 -3.63
N LEU A 94 -12.55 9.26 -3.30
CA LEU A 94 -13.41 9.14 -2.12
C LEU A 94 -12.67 9.55 -0.83
N PHE A 95 -11.37 9.27 -0.76
CA PHE A 95 -10.51 9.65 0.36
C PHE A 95 -10.41 11.17 0.52
N GLU A 96 -10.11 11.91 -0.56
CA GLU A 96 -10.00 13.37 -0.52
C GLU A 96 -11.35 14.04 -0.23
N ILE A 97 -12.44 13.49 -0.79
CA ILE A 97 -13.80 13.94 -0.49
C ILE A 97 -14.10 13.74 1.00
N ALA A 98 -13.83 12.55 1.55
CA ALA A 98 -14.05 12.25 2.97
C ALA A 98 -13.21 13.16 3.88
N GLN A 99 -11.95 13.38 3.54
CA GLN A 99 -11.05 14.28 4.26
C GLN A 99 -11.56 15.74 4.21
N THR A 100 -11.97 16.22 3.04
CA THR A 100 -12.50 17.59 2.84
C THR A 100 -13.77 17.82 3.63
N LEU A 101 -14.63 16.80 3.71
CA LEU A 101 -15.92 16.86 4.39
C LEU A 101 -15.83 16.52 5.88
N GLY A 102 -14.64 16.12 6.38
CA GLY A 102 -14.42 15.77 7.78
C GLY A 102 -15.18 14.50 8.21
N VAL A 103 -15.43 13.57 7.29
CA VAL A 103 -16.13 12.30 7.55
C VAL A 103 -15.16 11.14 7.37
N ASP A 104 -15.46 10.02 8.01
CA ASP A 104 -14.74 8.79 7.80
C ASP A 104 -15.02 8.25 6.39
N MET A 105 -13.97 7.89 5.62
CA MET A 105 -14.09 7.42 4.25
C MET A 105 -14.92 6.14 4.15
N GLN A 106 -14.76 5.23 5.11
CA GLN A 106 -15.49 3.97 5.13
C GLN A 106 -16.98 4.21 5.45
N ALA A 107 -17.27 5.12 6.38
CA ALA A 107 -18.64 5.53 6.67
C ALA A 107 -19.29 6.20 5.45
N LEU A 108 -18.53 7.00 4.69
CA LEU A 108 -19.00 7.61 3.44
C LEU A 108 -19.27 6.53 2.38
N ALA A 109 -18.39 5.55 2.23
CA ALA A 109 -18.57 4.43 1.31
C ALA A 109 -19.82 3.60 1.65
N VAL A 110 -19.98 3.24 2.92
CA VAL A 110 -21.16 2.49 3.41
C VAL A 110 -22.45 3.26 3.20
N ALA A 111 -22.48 4.57 3.51
CA ALA A 111 -23.64 5.42 3.32
C ALA A 111 -24.10 5.48 1.85
N ASN A 112 -23.16 5.29 0.92
CA ASN A 112 -23.40 5.33 -0.52
C ASN A 112 -23.41 3.95 -1.19
N GLN A 113 -23.35 2.86 -0.42
CA GLN A 113 -23.39 1.49 -0.91
C GLN A 113 -22.31 1.23 -1.99
N LEU A 114 -21.14 1.88 -1.85
CA LEU A 114 -20.05 1.70 -2.79
C LEU A 114 -19.48 0.30 -2.62
N ALA A 115 -19.51 -0.47 -3.69
CA ALA A 115 -18.91 -1.81 -3.72
C ALA A 115 -17.37 -1.74 -3.68
N ASP A 116 -16.80 -0.67 -4.20
CA ASP A 116 -15.37 -0.36 -4.18
C ASP A 116 -15.17 1.12 -3.84
N VAL A 117 -14.42 1.40 -2.78
CA VAL A 117 -14.10 2.75 -2.30
C VAL A 117 -13.21 3.54 -3.27
N ASN A 118 -12.56 2.85 -4.21
CA ASN A 118 -11.70 3.47 -5.22
C ASN A 118 -12.43 3.72 -6.55
N ILE A 119 -13.70 3.35 -6.65
CA ILE A 119 -14.51 3.57 -7.85
C ILE A 119 -15.63 4.54 -7.53
N ILE A 120 -15.45 5.79 -7.93
CA ILE A 120 -16.49 6.82 -7.95
C ILE A 120 -16.53 7.46 -9.33
N GLU A 121 -17.72 7.82 -9.81
CA GLU A 121 -17.92 8.39 -11.14
C GLU A 121 -18.10 9.90 -11.07
N VAL A 122 -17.54 10.64 -12.03
CA VAL A 122 -17.78 12.08 -12.15
C VAL A 122 -19.28 12.35 -12.33
N GLY A 123 -19.83 13.22 -11.47
CA GLY A 123 -21.27 13.47 -11.40
C GLY A 123 -22.03 12.56 -10.43
N GLN A 124 -21.39 11.54 -9.86
CA GLN A 124 -21.98 10.71 -8.81
C GLN A 124 -22.31 11.56 -7.58
N VAL A 125 -23.48 11.34 -6.98
CA VAL A 125 -23.90 12.03 -5.76
C VAL A 125 -23.59 11.15 -4.56
N LEU A 126 -22.70 11.61 -3.68
CA LEU A 126 -22.34 10.94 -2.43
C LEU A 126 -23.12 11.56 -1.27
N HIS A 127 -23.89 10.76 -0.56
CA HIS A 127 -24.67 11.16 0.62
C HIS A 127 -23.81 11.10 1.88
N MET A 128 -23.95 12.08 2.78
CA MET A 128 -23.21 12.11 4.02
C MET A 128 -23.62 10.99 4.98
N PRO A 129 -22.67 10.38 5.70
CA PRO A 129 -22.98 9.45 6.78
C PRO A 129 -23.89 10.13 7.82
N GLY A 130 -25.01 9.47 8.17
CA GLY A 130 -25.98 10.01 9.13
C GLY A 130 -27.08 10.91 8.55
N SER A 131 -27.09 11.22 7.25
CA SER A 131 -28.24 11.84 6.60
C SER A 131 -29.34 10.80 6.48
N THR A 132 -30.57 11.16 6.88
CA THR A 132 -31.73 10.27 6.83
C THR A 132 -31.99 9.84 5.39
N THR A 133 -31.91 8.52 5.16
CA THR A 133 -32.22 7.89 3.87
C THR A 133 -33.63 8.26 3.42
N PRO A 134 -33.86 8.65 2.14
CA PRO A 134 -35.20 8.80 1.61
C PRO A 134 -35.99 7.50 1.77
N PRO A 135 -37.27 7.54 2.15
CA PRO A 135 -38.09 6.34 2.30
C PRO A 135 -38.31 5.72 0.91
N GLY A 136 -37.74 4.58 0.63
CA GLY A 136 -38.00 3.87 -0.62
C GLY A 136 -37.11 2.69 -0.98
N LEU A 137 -36.00 2.45 -0.30
CA LEU A 137 -35.17 1.24 -0.53
C LEU A 137 -35.26 0.32 0.69
N THR A 138 -36.18 -0.65 0.62
CA THR A 138 -36.25 -1.75 1.57
C THR A 138 -34.94 -2.56 1.44
N GLN A 139 -34.12 -2.57 2.51
CA GLN A 139 -33.07 -3.57 2.68
C GLN A 139 -33.67 -4.97 2.47
N PRO A 140 -33.01 -5.87 1.77
CA PRO A 140 -33.37 -7.27 1.81
C PRO A 140 -33.17 -7.77 3.25
N SER A 141 -34.26 -7.96 3.96
CA SER A 141 -34.31 -8.41 5.34
C SER A 141 -34.21 -9.93 5.46
N SER A 142 -33.17 -10.51 4.86
CA SER A 142 -32.78 -11.89 5.14
C SER A 142 -31.26 -11.98 5.13
N PRO A 143 -30.65 -12.53 6.18
CA PRO A 143 -29.25 -12.92 6.09
C PRO A 143 -29.14 -13.87 4.88
N LEU A 144 -28.23 -13.55 3.96
CA LEU A 144 -27.89 -14.49 2.92
C LEU A 144 -27.56 -15.83 3.57
N PRO A 145 -28.04 -16.96 3.03
CA PRO A 145 -27.67 -18.26 3.56
C PRO A 145 -26.13 -18.33 3.56
N PRO A 146 -25.54 -18.98 4.58
CA PRO A 146 -24.10 -19.17 4.59
C PRO A 146 -23.67 -19.79 3.25
N PRO A 147 -22.55 -19.33 2.65
CA PRO A 147 -22.11 -19.82 1.37
C PRO A 147 -21.92 -21.33 1.46
N VAL A 148 -22.45 -22.04 0.48
CA VAL A 148 -22.14 -23.45 0.32
C VAL A 148 -20.68 -23.53 -0.06
N VAL A 149 -19.83 -23.86 0.90
CA VAL A 149 -18.39 -24.04 0.68
C VAL A 149 -18.24 -25.33 -0.12
N ASP A 150 -17.91 -25.19 -1.40
CA ASP A 150 -17.57 -26.34 -2.22
C ASP A 150 -16.17 -26.83 -1.86
N ALA A 151 -16.09 -27.85 -1.01
CA ALA A 151 -14.84 -28.46 -0.59
C ALA A 151 -13.99 -28.97 -1.76
N ALA A 152 -14.62 -29.36 -2.88
CA ALA A 152 -13.92 -29.77 -4.09
C ALA A 152 -13.29 -28.58 -4.81
N ALA A 153 -13.98 -27.44 -4.86
CA ALA A 153 -13.44 -26.19 -5.41
C ALA A 153 -12.28 -25.66 -4.55
N ILE A 154 -12.37 -25.78 -3.22
CA ILE A 154 -11.25 -25.44 -2.32
C ILE A 154 -10.06 -26.36 -2.57
N ALA A 155 -10.27 -27.68 -2.61
CA ALA A 155 -9.19 -28.63 -2.86
C ALA A 155 -8.54 -28.41 -4.24
N ALA A 156 -9.34 -28.06 -5.27
CA ALA A 156 -8.81 -27.73 -6.61
C ALA A 156 -7.92 -26.46 -6.60
N ARG A 157 -8.25 -25.47 -5.77
CA ARG A 157 -7.43 -24.23 -5.60
C ARG A 157 -6.13 -24.48 -4.84
N MET A 158 -6.13 -25.41 -3.90
CA MET A 158 -4.93 -25.82 -3.17
C MET A 158 -3.95 -26.65 -4.04
N THR A 159 -4.37 -27.10 -5.21
CA THR A 159 -3.49 -27.79 -6.15
C THR A 159 -2.73 -26.74 -6.99
N PRO A 160 -1.41 -26.89 -7.18
CA PRO A 160 -0.65 -26.00 -8.04
C PRO A 160 -1.28 -25.85 -9.43
N SER A 161 -1.38 -24.63 -9.94
CA SER A 161 -1.79 -24.41 -11.32
C SER A 161 -0.82 -25.09 -12.29
N ALA A 162 -1.24 -25.32 -13.53
CA ALA A 162 -0.36 -25.93 -14.55
C ALA A 162 0.97 -25.17 -14.70
N GLN A 163 0.95 -23.83 -14.60
CA GLN A 163 2.15 -23.01 -14.65
C GLN A 163 2.98 -23.11 -13.37
N GLN A 164 2.34 -23.12 -12.21
CA GLN A 164 3.00 -23.26 -10.90
C GLN A 164 3.58 -24.67 -10.70
N ALA A 165 3.01 -25.67 -11.32
CA ALA A 165 3.51 -27.05 -11.28
C ALA A 165 4.74 -27.28 -12.18
N GLN A 166 5.04 -26.38 -13.13
CA GLN A 166 6.16 -26.57 -14.06
C GLN A 166 7.50 -26.41 -13.36
N PRO A 167 8.41 -27.39 -13.47
CA PRO A 167 9.78 -27.25 -13.01
C PRO A 167 10.46 -26.05 -13.65
N GLY A 168 11.18 -25.25 -12.84
CA GLY A 168 11.85 -24.03 -13.29
C GLY A 168 11.03 -22.75 -13.18
N SER A 169 9.71 -22.84 -12.97
CA SER A 169 8.91 -21.65 -12.61
C SER A 169 9.37 -21.08 -11.25
N PRO A 170 9.46 -19.76 -11.07
CA PRO A 170 9.73 -19.16 -9.76
C PRO A 170 8.69 -19.57 -8.71
N PHE A 171 7.48 -19.88 -9.15
CA PHE A 171 6.38 -20.30 -8.30
C PHE A 171 6.21 -21.83 -8.26
N HIS A 172 7.24 -22.60 -8.68
CA HIS A 172 7.14 -24.05 -8.70
C HIS A 172 6.81 -24.63 -7.33
N ARG A 173 5.58 -25.12 -7.18
CA ARG A 173 5.05 -25.70 -5.92
C ARG A 173 5.22 -24.80 -4.69
N THR A 174 5.14 -23.49 -4.85
CA THR A 174 5.30 -22.54 -3.75
C THR A 174 4.42 -21.31 -3.96
N THR A 175 3.90 -20.77 -2.86
CA THR A 175 3.32 -19.42 -2.81
C THR A 175 4.40 -18.48 -2.26
N TRP A 176 4.57 -17.33 -2.88
CA TRP A 176 5.50 -16.34 -2.34
C TRP A 176 4.81 -15.46 -1.32
N LEU A 177 5.54 -15.13 -0.26
CA LEU A 177 5.12 -14.16 0.75
C LEU A 177 6.14 -13.05 0.82
N THR A 178 5.73 -11.81 0.60
CA THR A 178 6.65 -10.68 0.58
C THR A 178 6.28 -9.60 1.59
N TYR A 179 7.29 -9.01 2.22
CA TYR A 179 7.17 -7.77 2.96
C TYR A 179 7.63 -6.62 2.07
N TYR A 180 6.74 -5.65 1.90
CA TYR A 180 6.92 -4.49 1.05
C TYR A 180 7.42 -3.28 1.84
N GLY A 181 8.22 -2.42 1.21
CA GLY A 181 8.56 -1.12 1.79
C GLY A 181 9.88 -0.56 1.30
N ARG A 182 10.18 0.64 1.79
CA ARG A 182 11.45 1.33 1.51
C ARG A 182 12.30 1.41 2.76
N PRO A 183 13.50 0.79 2.78
CA PRO A 183 14.44 0.87 3.89
C PRO A 183 14.67 2.30 4.38
N GLY A 184 14.52 2.52 5.69
CA GLY A 184 14.69 3.82 6.34
C GLY A 184 13.48 4.77 6.24
N ILE A 185 12.37 4.34 5.66
CA ILE A 185 11.13 5.13 5.58
C ILE A 185 9.94 4.30 6.10
N PRO A 186 9.65 4.28 7.42
CA PRO A 186 8.62 3.42 8.01
C PRO A 186 7.21 3.60 7.41
N VAL A 187 6.85 4.81 7.02
CA VAL A 187 5.54 5.10 6.38
C VAL A 187 5.38 4.43 5.00
N MET A 188 6.46 3.96 4.40
CA MET A 188 6.44 3.28 3.10
C MET A 188 6.27 1.76 3.22
N GLY A 189 6.04 1.23 4.42
CA GLY A 189 5.80 -0.19 4.66
C GLY A 189 6.83 -0.86 5.57
N ILE A 190 6.67 -2.16 5.75
CA ILE A 190 7.35 -2.97 6.79
C ILE A 190 8.88 -2.89 6.69
N LEU A 191 9.43 -2.92 5.47
CA LEU A 191 10.89 -2.84 5.25
C LEU A 191 11.49 -1.48 5.63
N GLY A 192 10.66 -0.50 5.95
CA GLY A 192 11.12 0.83 6.36
C GLY A 192 11.42 0.97 7.84
N ALA A 193 10.91 0.07 8.68
CA ALA A 193 10.93 0.21 10.14
C ALA A 193 12.13 -0.49 10.79
N ASP A 194 12.53 -1.66 10.30
CA ASP A 194 13.51 -2.52 10.94
C ASP A 194 14.67 -2.91 9.99
N ASP A 195 15.73 -3.45 10.55
CA ASP A 195 16.84 -4.01 9.77
C ASP A 195 16.43 -5.34 9.09
N PRO A 196 17.12 -5.75 8.00
CA PRO A 196 16.71 -6.92 7.22
C PRO A 196 16.74 -8.25 7.98
N LEU A 197 17.54 -8.41 9.04
CA LEU A 197 17.55 -9.65 9.84
C LEU A 197 16.32 -9.72 10.76
N THR A 198 15.96 -8.60 11.39
CA THR A 198 14.73 -8.49 12.20
C THR A 198 13.50 -8.76 11.34
N VAL A 199 13.44 -8.14 10.17
CA VAL A 199 12.34 -8.37 9.21
C VAL A 199 12.28 -9.82 8.74
N THR A 200 13.43 -10.46 8.52
CA THR A 200 13.49 -11.89 8.14
C THR A 200 12.81 -12.78 9.18
N ALA A 201 13.04 -12.53 10.46
CA ALA A 201 12.42 -13.34 11.53
C ALA A 201 10.88 -13.20 11.52
N GLN A 202 10.37 -12.00 11.35
CA GLN A 202 8.93 -11.72 11.26
C GLN A 202 8.33 -12.37 10.00
N LEU A 203 8.98 -12.19 8.85
CA LEU A 203 8.56 -12.75 7.57
C LEU A 203 8.50 -14.28 7.60
N ARG A 204 9.48 -14.95 8.24
CA ARG A 204 9.48 -16.41 8.40
C ARG A 204 8.36 -16.90 9.31
N ALA A 205 8.05 -16.16 10.37
CA ALA A 205 6.94 -16.51 11.26
C ALA A 205 5.59 -16.47 10.50
N GLN A 206 5.37 -15.46 9.68
CA GLN A 206 4.17 -15.36 8.86
C GLN A 206 4.19 -16.38 7.71
N ALA A 207 5.34 -16.64 7.10
CA ALA A 207 5.48 -17.68 6.08
C ALA A 207 5.06 -19.06 6.62
N ALA A 208 5.38 -19.38 7.87
CA ALA A 208 4.95 -20.63 8.50
C ALA A 208 3.41 -20.70 8.68
N ALA A 209 2.74 -19.57 8.94
CA ALA A 209 1.28 -19.52 9.00
C ALA A 209 0.65 -19.74 7.62
N TYR A 210 1.22 -19.16 6.57
CA TYR A 210 0.81 -19.43 5.19
C TYR A 210 1.07 -20.87 4.75
N ASP A 211 2.20 -21.47 5.14
CA ASP A 211 2.55 -22.86 4.86
C ASP A 211 1.55 -23.83 5.51
N ALA A 212 1.09 -23.50 6.71
CA ALA A 212 0.04 -24.28 7.37
C ALA A 212 -1.35 -24.15 6.67
N ALA A 213 -1.58 -23.02 5.98
CA ALA A 213 -2.87 -22.74 5.33
C ALA A 213 -2.92 -23.21 3.87
N ASN A 214 -1.79 -23.24 3.12
CA ASN A 214 -1.75 -23.51 1.69
C ASN A 214 -1.80 -25.00 1.30
N GLY A 215 -1.81 -25.89 2.28
CA GLY A 215 -1.90 -27.33 2.09
C GLY A 215 -0.57 -28.01 1.72
N PRO A 216 -0.55 -29.36 1.70
CA PRO A 216 0.69 -30.15 1.64
C PRO A 216 1.41 -30.11 0.28
N GLU A 217 0.74 -29.61 -0.76
CA GLU A 217 1.28 -29.59 -2.13
C GLU A 217 2.10 -28.33 -2.42
N LEU A 218 1.96 -27.28 -1.62
CA LEU A 218 2.63 -26.01 -1.78
C LEU A 218 3.47 -25.68 -0.54
N GLY A 219 4.69 -25.20 -0.77
CA GLY A 219 5.48 -24.53 0.26
C GLY A 219 5.28 -23.02 0.24
N VAL A 220 6.06 -22.29 1.03
CA VAL A 220 6.10 -20.83 1.01
C VAL A 220 7.53 -20.34 0.78
N THR A 221 7.68 -19.43 -0.18
CA THR A 221 8.94 -18.73 -0.43
C THR A 221 8.85 -17.30 0.11
N PRO A 222 9.53 -16.99 1.22
CA PRO A 222 9.57 -15.63 1.73
C PRO A 222 10.45 -14.73 0.86
N ALA A 223 10.10 -13.44 0.73
CA ALA A 223 10.85 -12.48 -0.07
C ALA A 223 10.81 -11.07 0.50
N PHE A 224 11.84 -10.27 0.23
CA PHE A 224 11.83 -8.82 0.40
C PHE A 224 11.29 -8.16 -0.87
N HIS A 225 10.42 -7.17 -0.73
CA HIS A 225 9.89 -6.39 -1.83
C HIS A 225 10.26 -4.91 -1.62
N LEU A 226 11.41 -4.52 -2.16
CA LEU A 226 12.03 -3.23 -1.93
C LEU A 226 11.49 -2.18 -2.90
N VAL A 227 10.97 -1.06 -2.41
CA VAL A 227 10.77 0.15 -3.22
C VAL A 227 12.15 0.70 -3.58
N TYR A 228 12.73 0.15 -4.64
CA TYR A 228 14.06 0.50 -5.14
C TYR A 228 14.08 1.89 -5.77
N GLY A 229 13.18 2.15 -6.71
CA GLY A 229 12.97 3.45 -7.31
C GLY A 229 11.70 4.08 -6.78
N MET A 230 11.81 5.08 -5.91
CA MET A 230 10.67 5.78 -5.29
C MET A 230 10.34 7.05 -6.06
N ALA A 231 9.08 7.19 -6.47
CA ALA A 231 8.56 8.41 -7.06
C ALA A 231 8.58 9.59 -6.07
N THR A 232 8.95 10.77 -6.54
CA THR A 232 9.09 11.97 -5.71
C THR A 232 8.49 13.19 -6.38
N LYS A 233 8.04 14.16 -5.58
CA LYS A 233 7.61 15.47 -6.11
C LYS A 233 8.77 16.27 -6.68
N ALA A 234 9.97 16.11 -6.13
CA ALA A 234 11.17 16.75 -6.68
C ALA A 234 11.60 16.01 -7.94
N PRO A 235 11.96 16.75 -9.00
CA PRO A 235 12.30 16.13 -10.29
C PRO A 235 13.59 15.30 -10.28
N GLY A 236 14.44 15.46 -9.26
CA GLY A 236 15.77 14.87 -9.27
C GLY A 236 16.71 15.57 -10.28
N ASP A 237 17.95 15.07 -10.37
CA ASP A 237 18.96 15.66 -11.25
C ASP A 237 18.67 15.38 -12.74
N ASP A 238 17.96 14.30 -13.03
CA ASP A 238 17.60 13.85 -14.38
C ASP A 238 16.20 14.30 -14.82
N GLY A 239 15.46 14.99 -13.95
CA GLY A 239 14.08 15.41 -14.23
C GLY A 239 13.05 14.27 -14.26
N LYS A 240 13.41 13.07 -13.81
CA LYS A 240 12.56 11.87 -13.92
C LYS A 240 11.71 11.60 -12.69
N HIS A 241 11.85 12.40 -11.64
CA HIS A 241 11.04 12.28 -10.41
C HIS A 241 11.17 10.93 -9.70
N VAL A 242 12.32 10.27 -9.80
CA VAL A 242 12.58 8.98 -9.14
C VAL A 242 13.85 9.06 -8.28
N ASN A 243 13.72 8.68 -7.01
CA ASN A 243 14.84 8.55 -6.09
C ASN A 243 15.15 7.07 -5.87
N TYR A 244 16.37 6.64 -6.25
CA TYR A 244 16.80 5.26 -6.11
C TYR A 244 17.46 4.99 -4.76
N LEU A 245 17.28 3.77 -4.22
CA LEU A 245 18.07 3.30 -3.10
C LEU A 245 19.56 3.23 -3.50
N PRO A 246 20.47 3.55 -2.57
CA PRO A 246 21.90 3.29 -2.80
C PRO A 246 22.15 1.81 -3.05
N ASP A 247 23.02 1.50 -4.02
CA ASP A 247 23.35 0.11 -4.40
C ASP A 247 23.84 -0.71 -3.20
N ALA A 248 24.55 -0.09 -2.25
CA ALA A 248 25.03 -0.74 -1.04
C ALA A 248 23.87 -1.22 -0.14
N VAL A 249 22.78 -0.47 -0.07
CA VAL A 249 21.58 -0.88 0.69
C VAL A 249 20.90 -2.06 0.00
N VAL A 250 20.75 -1.99 -1.33
CA VAL A 250 20.19 -3.10 -2.11
C VAL A 250 21.03 -4.36 -1.93
N GLN A 251 22.36 -4.23 -2.01
CA GLN A 251 23.27 -5.37 -1.84
C GLN A 251 23.17 -5.99 -0.45
N GLN A 252 23.00 -5.19 0.61
CA GLN A 252 22.78 -5.69 1.97
C GLN A 252 21.53 -6.60 2.05
N TYR A 253 20.41 -6.18 1.44
CA TYR A 253 19.21 -7.00 1.41
C TYR A 253 19.39 -8.28 0.57
N ILE A 254 20.10 -8.19 -0.55
CA ILE A 254 20.44 -9.36 -1.39
C ILE A 254 21.32 -10.34 -0.62
N ASP A 255 22.34 -9.87 0.10
CA ASP A 255 23.26 -10.72 0.86
C ASP A 255 22.52 -11.45 2.00
N VAL A 256 21.66 -10.76 2.74
CA VAL A 256 20.80 -11.38 3.77
C VAL A 256 19.83 -12.38 3.12
N ALA A 257 19.20 -12.01 2.01
CA ALA A 257 18.28 -12.89 1.31
C ALA A 257 18.95 -14.17 0.80
N LEU A 258 20.18 -14.07 0.27
CA LEU A 258 20.96 -15.25 -0.15
C LEU A 258 21.33 -16.15 1.04
N ALA A 259 21.78 -15.56 2.16
CA ALA A 259 22.13 -16.29 3.37
C ALA A 259 20.94 -17.00 3.99
N GLU A 260 19.77 -16.37 3.91
CA GLU A 260 18.52 -16.82 4.52
C GLU A 260 17.59 -17.54 3.53
N ASN A 261 18.01 -17.79 2.29
CA ASN A 261 17.20 -18.43 1.24
C ASN A 261 15.87 -17.72 0.99
N LEU A 262 15.93 -16.38 0.85
CA LEU A 262 14.82 -15.54 0.45
C LEU A 262 14.99 -15.04 -0.99
N ALA A 263 13.89 -14.64 -1.61
CA ALA A 263 13.92 -13.86 -2.83
C ALA A 263 13.94 -12.34 -2.53
N VAL A 264 14.26 -11.54 -3.55
CA VAL A 264 14.23 -10.07 -3.50
C VAL A 264 13.51 -9.57 -4.74
N ILE A 265 12.53 -8.70 -4.58
CA ILE A 265 11.89 -7.98 -5.69
C ILE A 265 12.32 -6.51 -5.57
N LEU A 266 12.88 -5.98 -6.65
CA LEU A 266 13.23 -4.57 -6.77
C LEU A 266 12.11 -3.86 -7.53
N ASP A 267 11.37 -3.01 -6.84
CA ASP A 267 10.21 -2.30 -7.35
C ASP A 267 10.58 -0.89 -7.79
N VAL A 268 10.15 -0.51 -8.99
CA VAL A 268 10.39 0.82 -9.57
C VAL A 268 9.07 1.53 -9.82
N GLN A 269 8.84 2.59 -9.08
CA GLN A 269 7.80 3.58 -9.35
C GLN A 269 8.25 4.42 -10.54
N ILE A 270 7.62 4.25 -11.70
CA ILE A 270 8.11 4.61 -13.03
C ILE A 270 8.55 6.08 -13.17
N GLY A 271 7.80 7.03 -12.57
CA GLY A 271 8.10 8.45 -12.67
C GLY A 271 8.02 8.97 -14.11
N GLY A 272 8.94 9.83 -14.49
CA GLY A 272 9.06 10.39 -15.84
C GLY A 272 9.85 9.53 -16.84
N HIS A 273 10.11 8.27 -16.50
CA HIS A 273 10.70 7.30 -17.44
C HIS A 273 9.64 6.67 -18.33
N THR A 274 10.03 6.11 -19.48
CA THR A 274 9.24 5.04 -20.06
C THR A 274 9.33 3.79 -19.19
N PRO A 275 8.34 2.88 -19.22
CA PRO A 275 8.42 1.65 -18.42
C PRO A 275 9.70 0.83 -18.66
N ALA A 276 10.16 0.73 -19.92
CA ALA A 276 11.40 0.03 -20.27
C ALA A 276 12.66 0.75 -19.76
N GLU A 277 12.69 2.09 -19.77
CA GLU A 277 13.78 2.86 -19.17
C GLU A 277 13.83 2.72 -17.66
N SER A 278 12.69 2.62 -16.99
CA SER A 278 12.60 2.61 -15.53
C SER A 278 13.37 1.45 -14.90
N ILE A 279 13.41 0.29 -15.54
CA ILE A 279 14.07 -0.91 -15.02
C ILE A 279 15.58 -0.97 -15.32
N GLN A 280 16.10 -0.12 -16.21
CA GLN A 280 17.50 -0.21 -16.69
C GLN A 280 18.52 -0.23 -15.54
N ARG A 281 18.30 0.60 -14.53
CA ARG A 281 19.17 0.67 -13.35
C ARG A 281 19.08 -0.57 -12.45
N ALA A 282 17.97 -1.30 -12.50
CA ALA A 282 17.76 -2.51 -11.72
C ALA A 282 18.31 -3.79 -12.39
N LEU A 283 18.42 -3.79 -13.74
CA LEU A 283 18.86 -4.97 -14.50
C LEU A 283 20.17 -5.60 -13.99
N PRO A 284 21.25 -4.83 -13.62
CA PRO A 284 22.50 -5.42 -13.14
C PRO A 284 22.35 -6.29 -11.90
N PHE A 285 21.32 -6.07 -11.07
CA PHE A 285 21.06 -6.89 -9.88
C PHE A 285 20.51 -8.28 -10.24
N LEU A 286 19.96 -8.49 -11.44
CA LEU A 286 19.50 -9.80 -11.92
C LEU A 286 20.63 -10.83 -12.04
N ARG A 287 21.92 -10.43 -11.94
CA ARG A 287 23.04 -11.37 -11.80
C ARG A 287 22.89 -12.28 -10.58
N HIS A 288 22.15 -11.82 -9.56
CA HIS A 288 21.81 -12.63 -8.40
C HIS A 288 20.56 -13.47 -8.71
N PRO A 289 20.62 -14.81 -8.52
CA PRO A 289 19.56 -15.70 -8.97
C PRO A 289 18.24 -15.52 -8.23
N ASN A 290 18.25 -14.91 -7.05
CA ASN A 290 17.11 -14.65 -6.19
C ASN A 290 16.53 -13.22 -6.36
N VAL A 291 17.02 -12.43 -7.34
CA VAL A 291 16.54 -11.07 -7.59
C VAL A 291 15.55 -11.05 -8.76
N HIS A 292 14.47 -10.32 -8.56
CA HIS A 292 13.33 -10.15 -9.45
C HIS A 292 12.97 -8.66 -9.53
N LEU A 293 12.09 -8.26 -10.47
CA LEU A 293 11.72 -6.88 -10.67
C LEU A 293 10.21 -6.66 -10.51
N ALA A 294 9.85 -5.43 -10.16
CA ALA A 294 8.49 -4.93 -10.24
C ALA A 294 8.47 -3.53 -10.86
N ILE A 295 7.35 -3.16 -11.46
CA ILE A 295 7.04 -1.80 -11.90
C ILE A 295 5.70 -1.38 -11.36
N ASP A 296 5.59 -0.09 -10.99
CA ASP A 296 4.36 0.48 -10.47
C ASP A 296 3.82 1.58 -11.41
N PRO A 297 2.81 1.24 -12.23
CA PRO A 297 2.17 2.16 -13.15
C PRO A 297 1.48 3.35 -12.50
N GLU A 298 1.07 3.26 -11.23
CA GLU A 298 0.43 4.37 -10.51
C GLU A 298 1.23 5.66 -10.65
N PHE A 299 2.56 5.54 -10.59
CA PHE A 299 3.47 6.67 -10.59
C PHE A 299 4.03 7.03 -11.98
N ALA A 300 3.53 6.44 -13.06
CA ALA A 300 3.93 6.83 -14.40
C ALA A 300 3.41 8.24 -14.74
N MET A 301 4.29 9.11 -15.20
CA MET A 301 3.91 10.46 -15.67
C MET A 301 3.46 10.37 -17.12
N VAL A 302 2.13 10.39 -17.34
CA VAL A 302 1.50 10.10 -18.64
C VAL A 302 0.95 11.34 -19.33
N GLU A 303 0.75 12.44 -18.59
CA GLU A 303 0.21 13.69 -19.13
C GLU A 303 1.29 14.74 -19.36
N ALA A 304 1.19 15.44 -20.49
CA ALA A 304 2.10 16.56 -20.76
C ALA A 304 1.90 17.68 -19.72
N GLY A 305 3.00 18.04 -19.03
CA GLY A 305 2.97 19.07 -17.99
C GLY A 305 2.51 18.58 -16.62
N GLN A 306 2.37 17.27 -16.42
CA GLN A 306 2.14 16.68 -15.12
C GLN A 306 3.23 17.13 -14.13
N ALA A 307 2.82 17.61 -12.94
CA ALA A 307 3.75 18.25 -12.02
C ALA A 307 4.56 17.24 -11.18
N TRP A 308 3.98 16.06 -10.90
CA TRP A 308 4.60 14.97 -10.14
C TRP A 308 3.91 13.63 -10.39
N PRO A 309 4.60 12.50 -10.16
CA PRO A 309 4.04 11.16 -10.32
C PRO A 309 2.85 10.90 -9.39
N GLY A 310 1.90 10.06 -9.85
CA GLY A 310 0.76 9.62 -9.06
C GLY A 310 -0.41 10.61 -8.99
N ASN A 311 -0.30 11.77 -9.62
CA ASN A 311 -1.41 12.73 -9.70
C ASN A 311 -1.41 13.46 -11.05
N PRO A 312 -2.30 13.07 -11.99
CA PRO A 312 -3.25 11.94 -11.88
C PRO A 312 -2.55 10.59 -11.76
N ILE A 313 -3.32 9.56 -11.37
CA ILE A 313 -2.85 8.17 -11.33
C ILE A 313 -2.37 7.77 -12.73
N GLY A 314 -1.16 7.23 -12.79
CA GLY A 314 -0.54 6.82 -14.04
C GLY A 314 -1.09 5.51 -14.58
N TYR A 315 -0.67 5.18 -15.80
CA TYR A 315 -0.99 3.93 -16.47
C TYR A 315 0.12 3.51 -17.43
N VAL A 316 0.08 2.26 -17.85
CA VAL A 316 0.91 1.70 -18.91
C VAL A 316 0.02 0.99 -19.93
N THR A 317 0.51 0.78 -21.15
CA THR A 317 -0.16 -0.10 -22.11
C THR A 317 0.39 -1.52 -22.02
N ALA A 318 -0.37 -2.51 -22.46
CA ALA A 318 0.12 -3.88 -22.60
C ALA A 318 1.38 -3.96 -23.46
N ALA A 319 1.45 -3.18 -24.53
CA ALA A 319 2.64 -3.10 -25.39
C ALA A 319 3.89 -2.61 -24.63
N GLN A 320 3.75 -1.62 -23.73
CA GLN A 320 4.85 -1.15 -22.87
C GLN A 320 5.27 -2.21 -21.85
N VAL A 321 4.33 -2.94 -21.26
CA VAL A 321 4.65 -4.07 -20.35
C VAL A 321 5.38 -5.18 -21.12
N ASN A 322 4.94 -5.50 -22.32
CA ASN A 322 5.61 -6.49 -23.19
C ASN A 322 7.02 -6.04 -23.57
N GLU A 323 7.25 -4.73 -23.80
CA GLU A 323 8.59 -4.17 -23.98
C GLU A 323 9.47 -4.33 -22.75
N VAL A 324 8.95 -4.07 -21.54
CA VAL A 324 9.67 -4.31 -20.27
C VAL A 324 10.08 -5.78 -20.15
N GLN A 325 9.16 -6.71 -20.43
CA GLN A 325 9.44 -8.14 -20.43
C GLN A 325 10.56 -8.49 -21.44
N GLN A 326 10.51 -7.93 -22.65
CA GLN A 326 11.50 -8.19 -23.68
C GLN A 326 12.89 -7.68 -23.26
N VAL A 327 12.98 -6.45 -22.74
CA VAL A 327 14.22 -5.87 -22.21
C VAL A 327 14.83 -6.74 -21.12
N MET A 328 13.99 -7.22 -20.18
CA MET A 328 14.43 -8.11 -19.11
C MET A 328 14.90 -9.47 -19.65
N ALA A 329 14.17 -10.07 -20.59
CA ALA A 329 14.52 -11.34 -21.22
C ALA A 329 15.82 -11.25 -22.03
N ASP A 330 16.00 -10.17 -22.79
CA ASP A 330 17.21 -9.93 -23.56
C ASP A 330 18.42 -9.78 -22.64
N TYR A 331 18.30 -9.03 -21.55
CA TYR A 331 19.38 -8.91 -20.56
C TYR A 331 19.76 -10.28 -19.97
N LEU A 332 18.78 -11.10 -19.56
CA LEU A 332 19.03 -12.43 -19.01
C LEU A 332 19.76 -13.32 -20.02
N ARG A 333 19.35 -13.30 -21.30
CA ARG A 333 19.99 -14.08 -22.37
C ARG A 333 21.41 -13.60 -22.66
N GLU A 334 21.62 -12.29 -22.82
CA GLU A 334 22.92 -11.69 -23.12
C GLU A 334 23.94 -11.97 -22.00
N GLN A 335 23.49 -11.85 -20.75
CA GLN A 335 24.32 -12.12 -19.58
C GLN A 335 24.41 -13.62 -19.23
N LYS A 336 23.72 -14.50 -19.99
CA LYS A 336 23.65 -15.95 -19.76
C LYS A 336 23.19 -16.31 -18.35
N LEU A 337 22.24 -15.56 -17.82
CA LEU A 337 21.70 -15.78 -16.49
C LEU A 337 20.56 -16.80 -16.55
N ALA A 338 20.51 -17.66 -15.54
CA ALA A 338 19.40 -18.60 -15.42
C ALA A 338 18.08 -17.83 -15.13
N GLY A 339 17.04 -18.13 -15.87
CA GLY A 339 15.69 -17.62 -15.69
C GLY A 339 14.74 -18.75 -15.29
N PRO A 340 13.43 -18.51 -15.23
CA PRO A 340 12.77 -17.20 -15.34
C PRO A 340 12.91 -16.32 -14.11
N ARG A 341 12.71 -15.03 -14.30
CA ARG A 341 12.57 -14.04 -13.23
C ARG A 341 11.14 -13.51 -13.19
N VAL A 342 10.66 -13.19 -12.01
CA VAL A 342 9.38 -12.50 -11.85
C VAL A 342 9.53 -11.06 -12.36
N LEU A 343 8.58 -10.62 -13.20
CA LEU A 343 8.24 -9.23 -13.44
C LEU A 343 6.85 -9.00 -12.86
N LEU A 344 6.76 -8.25 -11.77
CA LEU A 344 5.49 -7.90 -11.15
C LEU A 344 5.04 -6.52 -11.64
N VAL A 345 3.75 -6.39 -11.98
CA VAL A 345 3.12 -5.13 -12.39
C VAL A 345 1.99 -4.82 -11.42
N HIS A 346 2.07 -3.67 -10.74
CA HIS A 346 1.06 -3.22 -9.81
C HIS A 346 -0.17 -2.66 -10.53
N GLN A 347 -1.36 -2.94 -10.01
CA GLN A 347 -2.62 -2.35 -10.45
C GLN A 347 -3.64 -2.34 -9.32
N PHE A 348 -4.51 -1.35 -9.28
CA PHE A 348 -5.70 -1.32 -8.42
C PHE A 348 -6.94 -0.78 -9.15
N GLN A 349 -6.78 -0.40 -10.43
CA GLN A 349 -7.83 0.02 -11.34
C GLN A 349 -7.64 -0.65 -12.70
N ASN A 350 -8.75 -0.91 -13.40
CA ASN A 350 -8.71 -1.46 -14.78
C ASN A 350 -7.96 -0.56 -15.76
N THR A 351 -7.97 0.75 -15.52
CA THR A 351 -7.35 1.75 -16.38
C THR A 351 -5.83 1.81 -16.28
N MET A 352 -5.23 1.18 -15.26
CA MET A 352 -3.78 1.22 -15.06
C MET A 352 -2.98 0.37 -16.04
N ILE A 353 -3.62 -0.63 -16.67
CA ILE A 353 -3.02 -1.41 -17.76
C ILE A 353 -3.99 -1.38 -18.94
N VAL A 354 -3.70 -0.53 -19.91
CA VAL A 354 -4.51 -0.33 -21.11
C VAL A 354 -4.27 -1.48 -22.08
N GLU A 355 -5.34 -1.99 -22.72
CA GLU A 355 -5.30 -3.15 -23.64
C GLU A 355 -4.71 -4.40 -22.98
N LYS A 356 -5.09 -4.63 -21.71
CA LYS A 356 -4.54 -5.68 -20.86
C LYS A 356 -4.61 -7.07 -21.47
N GLU A 357 -5.60 -7.34 -22.30
CA GLU A 357 -5.79 -8.59 -23.04
C GLU A 357 -4.66 -8.86 -24.06
N GLN A 358 -3.82 -7.87 -24.38
CA GLN A 358 -2.68 -8.00 -25.28
C GLN A 358 -1.36 -8.26 -24.53
N LEU A 359 -1.40 -8.52 -23.22
CA LEU A 359 -0.22 -8.90 -22.46
C LEU A 359 0.30 -10.26 -22.95
N ASP A 360 1.61 -10.32 -23.22
CA ASP A 360 2.29 -11.56 -23.60
C ASP A 360 2.91 -12.23 -22.36
N ALA A 361 2.33 -13.31 -21.90
CA ALA A 361 2.87 -14.12 -20.79
C ALA A 361 3.62 -15.37 -21.28
N THR A 362 4.09 -15.38 -22.54
CA THR A 362 4.71 -16.58 -23.15
C THR A 362 6.25 -16.55 -23.13
N LEU A 363 6.87 -15.42 -22.75
CA LEU A 363 8.33 -15.32 -22.68
C LEU A 363 8.90 -16.25 -21.58
N PRO A 364 9.74 -17.24 -21.95
CA PRO A 364 10.19 -18.24 -20.98
C PRO A 364 11.14 -17.72 -19.92
N GLU A 365 11.76 -16.56 -20.14
CA GLU A 365 12.67 -15.92 -19.19
C GLU A 365 11.96 -15.07 -18.14
N VAL A 366 10.66 -14.77 -18.35
CA VAL A 366 9.90 -13.84 -17.51
C VAL A 366 8.62 -14.51 -17.00
N ALA A 367 8.43 -14.48 -15.69
CA ALA A 367 7.17 -14.85 -15.05
C ALA A 367 6.37 -13.57 -14.78
N LEU A 368 5.54 -13.17 -15.77
CA LEU A 368 4.69 -11.99 -15.62
C LEU A 368 3.66 -12.22 -14.52
N THR A 369 3.66 -11.34 -13.54
CA THR A 369 2.80 -11.41 -12.35
C THR A 369 2.04 -10.10 -12.20
N LEU A 370 0.71 -10.15 -12.17
CA LEU A 370 -0.12 -8.97 -11.94
C LEU A 370 -0.51 -8.88 -10.47
N SER A 371 -0.11 -7.77 -9.82
CA SER A 371 -0.46 -7.50 -8.42
C SER A 371 -1.76 -6.71 -8.35
N VAL A 372 -2.65 -7.14 -7.46
CA VAL A 372 -3.83 -6.35 -7.12
C VAL A 372 -3.60 -5.65 -5.81
N ASP A 373 -3.49 -4.34 -5.91
CA ASP A 373 -3.28 -3.41 -4.81
C ASP A 373 -4.63 -2.77 -4.37
N GLY A 374 -4.55 -1.70 -3.58
CA GLY A 374 -5.69 -1.03 -2.99
C GLY A 374 -6.07 -1.64 -1.65
N PHE A 375 -6.52 -0.80 -0.75
CA PHE A 375 -6.87 -1.17 0.62
C PHE A 375 -8.38 -1.16 0.84
N GLY A 376 -8.85 -1.71 1.97
CA GLY A 376 -10.24 -1.69 2.36
C GLY A 376 -10.70 -2.93 3.09
N SER A 377 -12.03 -3.07 3.24
CA SER A 377 -12.62 -4.24 3.89
C SER A 377 -12.34 -5.53 3.08
N PRO A 378 -12.44 -6.71 3.71
CA PRO A 378 -12.32 -8.01 3.01
C PRO A 378 -13.19 -8.11 1.77
N TYR A 379 -14.40 -7.57 1.82
CA TYR A 379 -15.30 -7.53 0.67
C TYR A 379 -14.70 -6.72 -0.49
N ALA A 380 -14.29 -5.49 -0.23
CA ALA A 380 -13.70 -4.60 -1.24
C ALA A 380 -12.41 -5.21 -1.82
N LYS A 381 -11.57 -5.77 -0.97
CA LYS A 381 -10.31 -6.43 -1.36
C LYS A 381 -10.55 -7.62 -2.29
N ILE A 382 -11.41 -8.56 -1.89
CA ILE A 382 -11.70 -9.76 -2.67
C ILE A 382 -12.43 -9.42 -3.97
N THR A 383 -13.39 -8.50 -3.93
CA THR A 383 -14.12 -8.06 -5.12
C THR A 383 -13.17 -7.42 -6.14
N LYS A 384 -12.28 -6.52 -5.70
CA LYS A 384 -11.27 -5.91 -6.55
C LYS A 384 -10.31 -6.95 -7.11
N TYR A 385 -9.80 -7.85 -6.26
CA TYR A 385 -8.93 -8.94 -6.71
C TYR A 385 -9.58 -9.77 -7.81
N ASN A 386 -10.82 -10.24 -7.58
CA ASN A 386 -11.55 -11.04 -8.55
C ASN A 386 -11.89 -10.28 -9.85
N ALA A 387 -12.06 -8.97 -9.79
CA ALA A 387 -12.33 -8.15 -10.97
C ALA A 387 -11.08 -7.90 -11.83
N LEU A 388 -9.90 -7.89 -11.22
CA LEU A 388 -8.64 -7.57 -11.91
C LEU A 388 -7.83 -8.80 -12.31
N VAL A 389 -8.10 -9.97 -11.71
CA VAL A 389 -7.39 -11.23 -12.00
C VAL A 389 -8.28 -12.14 -12.81
N ASP A 390 -7.90 -12.44 -14.04
CA ASP A 390 -8.57 -13.42 -14.91
C ASP A 390 -7.92 -14.81 -14.88
N GLY A 391 -6.68 -14.90 -14.41
CA GLY A 391 -5.93 -16.15 -14.23
C GLY A 391 -5.49 -16.86 -15.51
N ALA A 392 -5.79 -16.30 -16.68
CA ALA A 392 -5.58 -17.00 -17.95
C ALA A 392 -4.14 -16.86 -18.49
N THR A 393 -3.45 -15.76 -18.25
CA THR A 393 -2.22 -15.41 -18.97
C THR A 393 -1.02 -15.08 -18.11
N SER A 394 -1.17 -14.92 -16.79
CA SER A 394 -0.08 -14.53 -15.89
C SER A 394 -0.31 -15.06 -14.48
N PHE A 395 0.74 -14.99 -13.67
CA PHE A 395 0.63 -15.22 -12.23
C PHE A 395 -0.06 -14.03 -11.56
N ALA A 396 -0.72 -14.29 -10.43
CA ALA A 396 -1.44 -13.27 -9.67
C ALA A 396 -0.78 -13.02 -8.32
N ALA A 397 -0.76 -11.75 -7.92
CA ALA A 397 -0.35 -11.32 -6.59
C ALA A 397 -1.47 -10.54 -5.91
N PHE A 398 -1.56 -10.67 -4.58
CA PHE A 398 -2.56 -10.00 -3.77
C PHE A 398 -1.85 -9.19 -2.68
N LYS A 399 -2.02 -7.87 -2.69
CA LYS A 399 -1.39 -6.96 -1.73
C LYS A 399 -2.34 -6.64 -0.59
N LEU A 400 -1.86 -6.76 0.63
CA LEU A 400 -2.57 -6.53 1.89
C LEU A 400 -1.88 -5.42 2.67
N PHE A 401 -2.66 -4.61 3.40
CA PHE A 401 -2.16 -3.45 4.12
C PHE A 401 -2.52 -3.55 5.60
N TYR A 402 -1.51 -3.66 6.48
CA TYR A 402 -1.73 -3.80 7.92
C TYR A 402 -2.53 -2.66 8.55
N ASP A 403 -2.28 -1.43 8.09
CA ASP A 403 -2.87 -0.24 8.68
C ASP A 403 -4.20 0.17 8.03
N TYR A 404 -4.55 -0.40 6.86
CA TYR A 404 -5.66 0.07 6.04
C TYR A 404 -6.69 -1.00 5.69
N ASP A 405 -6.36 -2.27 5.80
CA ASP A 405 -7.31 -3.37 5.59
C ASP A 405 -7.96 -3.73 6.92
N GLU A 406 -9.25 -3.44 7.11
CA GLU A 406 -9.94 -3.69 8.38
C GLU A 406 -11.29 -4.42 8.14
N PRO A 407 -11.45 -5.62 8.73
CA PRO A 407 -10.37 -6.45 9.30
C PRO A 407 -9.41 -6.96 8.23
N LEU A 408 -8.16 -7.18 8.61
CA LEU A 408 -7.20 -7.83 7.74
C LEU A 408 -7.66 -9.27 7.44
N LEU A 409 -7.47 -9.72 6.20
CA LEU A 409 -7.75 -11.11 5.82
C LEU A 409 -6.79 -12.06 6.55
N SER A 410 -7.32 -13.21 7.02
CA SER A 410 -6.47 -14.31 7.45
C SER A 410 -5.70 -14.92 6.28
N GLU A 411 -4.65 -15.68 6.56
CA GLU A 411 -3.86 -16.39 5.54
C GLU A 411 -4.75 -17.30 4.68
N ALA A 412 -5.65 -18.04 5.31
CA ALA A 412 -6.58 -18.93 4.63
C ALA A 412 -7.57 -18.16 3.73
N GLN A 413 -8.04 -17.00 4.19
CA GLN A 413 -8.92 -16.12 3.40
C GLN A 413 -8.18 -15.49 2.22
N ALA A 414 -6.94 -15.04 2.42
CA ALA A 414 -6.11 -14.44 1.37
C ALA A 414 -5.73 -15.46 0.28
N LEU A 415 -5.58 -16.73 0.64
CA LEU A 415 -5.36 -17.85 -0.29
C LEU A 415 -6.64 -18.36 -0.96
N GLY A 416 -7.82 -17.97 -0.46
CA GLY A 416 -9.10 -18.46 -0.95
C GLY A 416 -9.44 -19.89 -0.55
N VAL A 417 -8.76 -20.45 0.47
CA VAL A 417 -9.03 -21.78 1.02
C VAL A 417 -10.12 -21.75 2.09
N GLU A 418 -10.41 -20.57 2.60
CA GLU A 418 -11.51 -20.30 3.50
C GLU A 418 -12.34 -19.14 2.94
N PRO A 419 -13.68 -19.20 2.96
CA PRO A 419 -14.50 -18.10 2.49
C PRO A 419 -14.16 -16.82 3.27
N GLY A 420 -14.06 -15.71 2.54
CA GLY A 420 -14.02 -14.39 3.17
C GLY A 420 -15.30 -14.13 3.94
N LEU A 421 -15.32 -13.05 4.72
CA LEU A 421 -16.52 -12.62 5.43
C LEU A 421 -17.69 -12.44 4.45
N ALA A 422 -18.89 -12.89 4.83
CA ALA A 422 -20.12 -12.79 4.05
C ALA A 422 -20.17 -13.59 2.73
N GLY A 423 -19.34 -14.63 2.57
CA GLY A 423 -19.47 -15.54 1.43
C GLY A 423 -18.74 -15.14 0.16
N TYR A 424 -17.90 -14.13 0.23
CA TYR A 424 -16.99 -13.81 -0.87
C TYR A 424 -15.75 -14.69 -0.82
N ALA A 425 -15.40 -15.30 -1.93
CA ALA A 425 -14.21 -16.14 -2.08
C ALA A 425 -13.28 -15.58 -3.16
N ILE A 426 -12.00 -15.78 -2.97
CA ILE A 426 -10.97 -15.55 -3.99
C ILE A 426 -11.26 -16.46 -5.21
N GLY A 427 -11.37 -15.87 -6.40
CA GLY A 427 -11.63 -16.58 -7.64
C GLY A 427 -10.44 -17.40 -8.13
N VAL A 428 -9.25 -16.81 -8.09
CA VAL A 428 -7.97 -17.43 -8.47
C VAL A 428 -7.03 -17.35 -7.27
N THR A 429 -6.47 -18.47 -6.84
CA THR A 429 -5.50 -18.47 -5.72
C THR A 429 -4.26 -17.65 -6.11
N PRO A 430 -3.85 -16.66 -5.29
CA PRO A 430 -2.65 -15.88 -5.56
C PRO A 430 -1.38 -16.74 -5.53
N ASN A 431 -0.47 -16.49 -6.45
CA ASN A 431 0.87 -17.07 -6.44
C ASN A 431 1.82 -16.31 -5.51
N LEU A 432 1.47 -15.05 -5.19
CA LEU A 432 2.27 -14.16 -4.37
C LEU A 432 1.36 -13.30 -3.49
N ILE A 433 1.69 -13.21 -2.21
CA ILE A 433 1.03 -12.32 -1.24
C ILE A 433 2.01 -11.23 -0.84
N ILE A 434 1.56 -9.98 -0.81
CA ILE A 434 2.36 -8.81 -0.44
C ILE A 434 1.75 -8.20 0.81
N TYR A 435 2.56 -7.95 1.83
CA TYR A 435 2.18 -7.15 3.00
C TYR A 435 2.93 -5.83 3.03
N GLN A 436 2.14 -4.74 3.20
CA GLN A 436 2.66 -3.38 3.39
C GLN A 436 2.22 -2.79 4.72
#